data_15291bd2ae9ba02a23f436f59add5b92
#
_entry.id   15291bd2ae9ba02a23f436f59add5b92
#
_cell.length_a   1.000
_cell.length_b   1.000
_cell.length_c   1.000
_cell.angle_alpha   90.00
_cell.angle_beta   90.00
_cell.angle_gamma   90.00
#
_symmetry.space_group_name_H-M   'P 1'
#
loop_
_entity.id
_entity.type
_entity.pdbx_description
1 polymer ?
#
loop_
_entity_poly.entity_id
_entity_poly.type
_entity_poly.pdbx_seq_one_letter_code
_entity_poly.pdbx_strand_id
1 'polypeptide(L)'
;NVCSTDEAVVGWGDPGLPNIHEMSWDINNPWTQGMYFRLAQVVSFSNSFIENAADLASTSTDAAYFVAEARFLRAYAYLQLIDMYANVPLVTQLTSELPEQSNRQEIFSFIETELNELSSLLADSRSNEYGRVDKVAAWALLSRLYLNAPVYIGSDMSSQVIANAEKVISSSYSLNTSDGNGNGSAYDELFLADNNTNGAQNEFIFVVQFDGLNSQTWGGGTFMVHAPIGGSMDPSIFGV
;
A
#
# COMPACT_ATOMS: atom_id res chain seq x y z
N ASN A 1 11.37 -0.81 2.68
CA ASN A 1 11.43 -1.86 3.73
C ASN A 1 12.41 -2.98 3.35
N VAL A 2 12.43 -3.45 2.10
CA VAL A 2 13.25 -4.62 1.70
C VAL A 2 14.75 -4.34 1.81
N CYS A 3 15.21 -3.12 1.52
CA CYS A 3 16.64 -2.78 1.57
C CYS A 3 17.28 -2.86 2.95
N SER A 4 16.50 -2.91 4.03
CA SER A 4 16.99 -3.05 5.41
C SER A 4 16.94 -4.51 5.92
N THR A 5 16.70 -5.47 5.03
CA THR A 5 16.61 -6.90 5.34
C THR A 5 17.72 -7.67 4.61
N ASP A 6 17.84 -8.96 4.87
CA ASP A 6 18.73 -9.88 4.18
C ASP A 6 18.18 -10.39 2.83
N GLU A 7 16.97 -9.95 2.47
CA GLU A 7 16.32 -10.33 1.20
C GLU A 7 16.86 -9.56 -0.01
N ALA A 8 17.49 -8.39 0.21
CA ALA A 8 18.02 -7.56 -0.87
C ALA A 8 19.33 -6.88 -0.50
N VAL A 9 20.23 -6.78 -1.47
CA VAL A 9 21.48 -6.03 -1.36
C VAL A 9 21.40 -4.77 -2.19
N VAL A 10 21.75 -3.63 -1.59
CA VAL A 10 21.84 -2.36 -2.32
C VAL A 10 23.11 -2.33 -3.14
N GLY A 11 22.98 -2.34 -4.47
CA GLY A 11 24.10 -2.30 -5.41
C GLY A 11 24.44 -0.90 -5.95
N TRP A 12 23.61 0.11 -5.65
CA TRP A 12 23.79 1.48 -6.11
C TRP A 12 24.47 2.37 -5.06
N GLY A 13 25.30 3.31 -5.53
CA GLY A 13 26.01 4.25 -4.69
C GLY A 13 25.30 5.60 -4.47
N ASP A 14 23.97 5.67 -4.68
CA ASP A 14 23.23 6.91 -4.46
C ASP A 14 23.35 7.39 -3.01
N PRO A 15 23.53 8.71 -2.79
CA PRO A 15 23.69 9.26 -1.45
C PRO A 15 22.55 8.83 -0.50
N GLY A 16 22.91 8.26 0.64
CA GLY A 16 21.98 7.80 1.67
C GLY A 16 21.36 6.43 1.42
N LEU A 17 21.44 5.85 0.23
CA LEU A 17 20.88 4.54 -0.06
C LEU A 17 21.65 3.39 0.63
N PRO A 18 22.98 3.34 0.64
CA PRO A 18 23.73 2.37 1.43
C PRO A 18 23.40 2.42 2.93
N ASN A 19 23.15 3.61 3.47
CA ASN A 19 22.76 3.77 4.87
C ASN A 19 21.45 3.05 5.22
N ILE A 20 20.50 2.92 4.28
CA ILE A 20 19.26 2.15 4.49
C ILE A 20 19.59 0.66 4.66
N HIS A 21 20.49 0.13 3.83
CA HIS A 21 20.92 -1.27 3.92
C HIS A 21 21.71 -1.54 5.23
N GLU A 22 22.58 -0.63 5.59
CA GLU A 22 23.41 -0.72 6.80
C GLU A 22 22.67 -0.38 8.09
N MET A 23 21.39 0.05 8.00
CA MET A 23 20.57 0.55 9.12
C MET A 23 21.26 1.71 9.88
N SER A 24 22.01 2.54 9.15
CA SER A 24 22.80 3.67 9.67
C SER A 24 22.28 5.04 9.23
N TRP A 25 21.04 5.11 8.76
CA TRP A 25 20.39 6.37 8.35
C TRP A 25 20.17 7.31 9.53
N ASP A 26 20.15 8.59 9.22
CA ASP A 26 19.81 9.66 10.15
C ASP A 26 18.62 10.52 9.60
N ILE A 27 18.32 11.58 10.34
CA ILE A 27 17.22 12.51 10.01
C ILE A 27 17.41 13.23 8.65
N ASN A 28 18.64 13.31 8.13
CA ASN A 28 18.96 13.96 6.86
C ASN A 28 18.96 12.98 5.67
N ASN A 29 18.65 11.71 5.91
CA ASN A 29 18.65 10.72 4.83
C ASN A 29 17.56 11.07 3.80
N PRO A 30 17.92 11.31 2.51
CA PRO A 30 16.98 11.79 1.50
C PRO A 30 15.87 10.77 1.16
N TRP A 31 16.13 9.48 1.34
CA TRP A 31 15.15 8.43 1.04
C TRP A 31 14.07 8.35 2.11
N THR A 32 14.44 8.45 3.38
CA THR A 32 13.47 8.49 4.48
C THR A 32 12.66 9.77 4.44
N GLN A 33 13.27 10.92 4.19
CA GLN A 33 12.56 12.19 4.01
C GLN A 33 11.62 12.15 2.81
N GLY A 34 12.10 11.65 1.67
CA GLY A 34 11.29 11.55 0.45
C GLY A 34 10.06 10.66 0.64
N MET A 35 10.20 9.55 1.35
CA MET A 35 9.07 8.67 1.68
C MET A 35 8.05 9.35 2.60
N TYR A 36 8.53 10.06 3.63
CA TYR A 36 7.66 10.85 4.51
C TYR A 36 6.83 11.88 3.72
N PHE A 37 7.49 12.68 2.88
CA PHE A 37 6.79 13.68 2.07
C PHE A 37 5.80 13.06 1.08
N ARG A 38 6.14 11.92 0.50
CA ARG A 38 5.21 11.22 -0.39
C ARG A 38 3.97 10.72 0.35
N LEU A 39 4.11 10.16 1.54
CA LEU A 39 2.99 9.71 2.36
C LEU A 39 2.14 10.89 2.84
N ALA A 40 2.76 11.98 3.27
CA ALA A 40 2.07 13.22 3.63
C ALA A 40 1.29 13.82 2.44
N GLN A 41 1.84 13.73 1.23
CA GLN A 41 1.15 14.15 0.01
C GLN A 41 -0.10 13.30 -0.26
N VAL A 42 -0.02 11.96 -0.06
CA VAL A 42 -1.19 11.08 -0.19
C VAL A 42 -2.28 11.48 0.81
N VAL A 43 -1.92 11.74 2.06
CA VAL A 43 -2.86 12.23 3.08
C VAL A 43 -3.53 13.54 2.63
N SER A 44 -2.75 14.51 2.17
CA SER A 44 -3.27 15.82 1.73
C SER A 44 -4.21 15.69 0.53
N PHE A 45 -3.87 14.87 -0.46
CA PHE A 45 -4.72 14.65 -1.63
C PHE A 45 -6.01 13.92 -1.25
N SER A 46 -5.92 12.92 -0.36
CA SER A 46 -7.11 12.24 0.15
C SER A 46 -8.04 13.19 0.90
N ASN A 47 -7.50 14.04 1.79
CA ASN A 47 -8.29 15.05 2.51
C ASN A 47 -8.96 16.02 1.54
N SER A 48 -8.21 16.54 0.55
CA SER A 48 -8.76 17.44 -0.47
C SER A 48 -9.89 16.79 -1.26
N PHE A 49 -9.73 15.54 -1.67
CA PHE A 49 -10.78 14.82 -2.39
C PHE A 49 -12.01 14.60 -1.52
N ILE A 50 -11.84 14.12 -0.29
CA ILE A 50 -12.93 13.84 0.66
C ILE A 50 -13.76 15.11 0.91
N GLU A 51 -13.11 16.25 1.17
CA GLU A 51 -13.81 17.51 1.41
C GLU A 51 -14.56 18.01 0.16
N ASN A 52 -13.92 18.00 -1.00
CA ASN A 52 -14.53 18.50 -2.24
C ASN A 52 -15.63 17.58 -2.79
N ALA A 53 -15.61 16.29 -2.47
CA ALA A 53 -16.62 15.35 -2.92
C ALA A 53 -17.76 15.13 -1.90
N ALA A 54 -17.71 15.71 -0.71
CA ALA A 54 -18.64 15.43 0.39
C ALA A 54 -20.12 15.66 0.01
N ASP A 55 -20.42 16.79 -0.62
CA ASP A 55 -21.79 17.12 -1.04
C ASP A 55 -22.32 16.14 -2.09
N LEU A 56 -21.48 15.79 -3.07
CA LEU A 56 -21.85 14.83 -4.11
C LEU A 56 -22.01 13.43 -3.53
N ALA A 57 -21.18 13.02 -2.58
CA ALA A 57 -21.27 11.73 -1.93
C ALA A 57 -22.56 11.55 -1.12
N SER A 58 -23.18 12.64 -0.67
CA SER A 58 -24.46 12.59 0.03
C SER A 58 -25.65 12.22 -0.88
N THR A 59 -25.49 12.35 -2.21
CA THR A 59 -26.55 12.19 -3.21
C THR A 59 -26.23 11.15 -4.29
N SER A 60 -24.98 10.72 -4.40
CA SER A 60 -24.51 9.76 -5.42
C SER A 60 -23.78 8.59 -4.77
N THR A 61 -24.27 7.37 -5.02
CA THR A 61 -23.64 6.13 -4.55
C THR A 61 -22.19 5.98 -5.08
N ASP A 62 -21.96 6.32 -6.34
CA ASP A 62 -20.62 6.23 -6.94
C ASP A 62 -19.66 7.21 -6.27
N ALA A 63 -20.11 8.44 -6.00
CA ALA A 63 -19.28 9.41 -5.29
C ALA A 63 -19.01 8.98 -3.84
N ALA A 64 -19.97 8.34 -3.18
CA ALA A 64 -19.78 7.78 -1.85
C ALA A 64 -18.72 6.66 -1.86
N TYR A 65 -18.70 5.79 -2.87
CA TYR A 65 -17.64 4.81 -3.05
C TYR A 65 -16.27 5.46 -3.29
N PHE A 66 -16.18 6.49 -4.12
CA PHE A 66 -14.89 7.18 -4.34
C PHE A 66 -14.38 7.86 -3.06
N VAL A 67 -15.27 8.43 -2.24
CA VAL A 67 -14.89 8.99 -0.94
C VAL A 67 -14.41 7.88 0.01
N ALA A 68 -15.07 6.72 0.04
CA ALA A 68 -14.62 5.59 0.84
C ALA A 68 -13.23 5.08 0.40
N GLU A 69 -12.96 5.01 -0.89
CA GLU A 69 -11.64 4.65 -1.43
C GLU A 69 -10.57 5.68 -1.07
N ALA A 70 -10.86 6.97 -1.13
CA ALA A 70 -9.94 8.02 -0.71
C ALA A 70 -9.64 7.95 0.81
N ARG A 71 -10.65 7.64 1.63
CA ARG A 71 -10.46 7.37 3.06
C ARG A 71 -9.57 6.16 3.30
N PHE A 72 -9.73 5.08 2.51
CA PHE A 72 -8.85 3.91 2.57
C PHE A 72 -7.39 4.27 2.23
N LEU A 73 -7.15 5.03 1.17
CA LEU A 73 -5.80 5.47 0.80
C LEU A 73 -5.15 6.32 1.89
N ARG A 74 -5.93 7.17 2.56
CA ARG A 74 -5.47 7.93 3.72
C ARG A 74 -5.11 7.01 4.90
N ALA A 75 -5.96 6.04 5.24
CA ALA A 75 -5.68 5.07 6.30
C ALA A 75 -4.45 4.21 5.97
N TYR A 76 -4.29 3.79 4.71
CA TYR A 76 -3.12 3.08 4.22
C TYR A 76 -1.84 3.92 4.38
N ALA A 77 -1.88 5.21 4.01
CA ALA A 77 -0.75 6.11 4.19
C ALA A 77 -0.38 6.26 5.68
N TYR A 78 -1.37 6.39 6.57
CA TYR A 78 -1.13 6.44 8.01
C TYR A 78 -0.58 5.13 8.58
N LEU A 79 -0.97 3.97 8.05
CA LEU A 79 -0.35 2.70 8.44
C LEU A 79 1.14 2.66 8.08
N GLN A 80 1.53 3.16 6.91
CA GLN A 80 2.95 3.28 6.56
C GLN A 80 3.66 4.32 7.44
N LEU A 81 3.00 5.42 7.76
CA LEU A 81 3.56 6.49 8.61
C LEU A 81 3.81 6.01 10.04
N ILE A 82 2.85 5.30 10.66
CA ILE A 82 3.04 4.76 12.02
C ILE A 82 4.13 3.70 12.08
N ASP A 83 4.24 2.88 11.03
CA ASP A 83 5.23 1.81 10.93
C ASP A 83 6.65 2.38 10.79
N MET A 84 6.85 3.37 9.91
CA MET A 84 8.16 3.89 9.57
C MET A 84 8.64 5.04 10.48
N TYR A 85 7.71 5.86 10.99
CA TYR A 85 8.06 7.11 11.69
C TYR A 85 7.48 7.21 13.11
N ALA A 86 6.69 6.26 13.54
CA ALA A 86 6.08 6.17 14.86
C ALA A 86 5.07 7.30 15.14
N ASN A 87 5.56 8.47 15.54
CA ASN A 87 4.75 9.62 15.91
C ASN A 87 4.78 10.63 14.76
N VAL A 88 3.64 10.92 14.18
CA VAL A 88 3.50 11.85 13.05
C VAL A 88 2.26 12.73 13.25
N PRO A 89 2.16 13.89 12.58
CA PRO A 89 0.94 14.68 12.63
C PRO A 89 -0.27 13.89 12.09
N LEU A 90 -1.38 13.91 12.82
CA LEU A 90 -2.66 13.36 12.38
C LEU A 90 -3.52 14.49 11.77
N VAL A 91 -3.56 14.54 10.45
CA VAL A 91 -4.28 15.57 9.68
C VAL A 91 -5.41 14.91 8.90
N THR A 92 -6.66 15.20 9.27
CA THR A 92 -7.86 14.61 8.68
C THR A 92 -8.67 15.56 7.80
N GLN A 93 -8.24 16.82 7.71
CA GLN A 93 -8.86 17.89 6.91
C GLN A 93 -7.77 18.82 6.35
N LEU A 94 -8.12 19.62 5.35
CA LEU A 94 -7.20 20.65 4.85
C LEU A 94 -7.01 21.73 5.91
N THR A 95 -5.74 22.10 6.14
CA THR A 95 -5.38 23.17 7.07
C THR A 95 -4.15 23.92 6.59
N SER A 96 -4.10 25.22 6.85
CA SER A 96 -2.90 26.05 6.68
C SER A 96 -2.07 26.15 7.96
N GLU A 97 -2.55 25.62 9.07
CA GLU A 97 -1.84 25.61 10.33
C GLU A 97 -0.82 24.49 10.36
N LEU A 98 0.28 24.68 11.09
CA LEU A 98 1.24 23.61 11.33
C LEU A 98 0.61 22.58 12.28
N PRO A 99 0.44 21.33 11.85
CA PRO A 99 -0.19 20.33 12.67
C PRO A 99 0.75 19.89 13.80
N GLU A 100 0.19 19.60 14.96
CA GLU A 100 0.92 19.01 16.07
C GLU A 100 1.19 17.52 15.82
N GLN A 101 2.26 17.02 16.41
CA GLN A 101 2.61 15.61 16.34
C GLN A 101 1.66 14.80 17.23
N SER A 102 1.04 13.76 16.66
CA SER A 102 0.27 12.75 17.38
C SER A 102 1.13 11.56 17.75
N ASN A 103 0.77 10.88 18.83
CA ASN A 103 1.45 9.67 19.27
C ASN A 103 0.92 8.42 18.53
N ARG A 104 1.64 7.30 18.64
CA ARG A 104 1.26 6.03 18.02
C ARG A 104 -0.14 5.55 18.36
N GLN A 105 -0.57 5.73 19.63
CA GLN A 105 -1.90 5.30 20.08
C GLN A 105 -3.01 6.06 19.35
N GLU A 106 -2.87 7.37 19.19
CA GLU A 106 -3.84 8.20 18.47
C GLU A 106 -3.94 7.84 17.01
N ILE A 107 -2.79 7.63 16.35
CA ILE A 107 -2.73 7.22 14.93
C ILE A 107 -3.30 5.82 14.75
N PHE A 108 -2.97 4.88 15.62
CA PHE A 108 -3.53 3.53 15.61
C PHE A 108 -5.06 3.57 15.72
N SER A 109 -5.60 4.32 16.70
CA SER A 109 -7.04 4.43 16.91
C SER A 109 -7.74 5.07 15.71
N PHE A 110 -7.12 6.04 15.06
CA PHE A 110 -7.64 6.63 13.83
C PHE A 110 -7.72 5.59 12.71
N ILE A 111 -6.63 4.86 12.44
CA ILE A 111 -6.58 3.84 11.38
C ILE A 111 -7.62 2.75 11.64
N GLU A 112 -7.70 2.27 12.89
CA GLU A 112 -8.66 1.25 13.31
C GLU A 112 -10.10 1.69 13.06
N THR A 113 -10.45 2.92 13.47
CA THR A 113 -11.78 3.48 13.28
C THR A 113 -12.13 3.61 11.80
N GLU A 114 -11.25 4.23 11.01
CA GLU A 114 -11.44 4.39 9.56
C GLU A 114 -11.67 3.04 8.87
N LEU A 115 -10.80 2.06 9.09
CA LEU A 115 -10.91 0.77 8.41
C LEU A 115 -12.12 -0.05 8.83
N ASN A 116 -12.55 0.03 10.10
CA ASN A 116 -13.78 -0.63 10.55
C ASN A 116 -15.02 -0.03 9.89
N GLU A 117 -15.13 1.30 9.79
CA GLU A 117 -16.21 1.96 9.07
C GLU A 117 -16.19 1.59 7.59
N LEU A 118 -15.03 1.64 6.95
CA LEU A 118 -14.84 1.33 5.53
C LEU A 118 -15.23 -0.10 5.17
N SER A 119 -15.14 -1.04 6.10
CA SER A 119 -15.60 -2.43 5.91
C SER A 119 -17.08 -2.54 5.53
N SER A 120 -17.88 -1.51 5.79
CA SER A 120 -19.30 -1.45 5.43
C SER A 120 -19.61 -0.50 4.26
N LEU A 121 -18.68 0.38 3.91
CA LEU A 121 -18.87 1.43 2.89
C LEU A 121 -18.24 1.06 1.54
N LEU A 122 -17.17 0.28 1.55
CA LEU A 122 -16.50 -0.17 0.34
C LEU A 122 -17.31 -1.24 -0.40
N ALA A 123 -17.03 -1.38 -1.69
CA ALA A 123 -17.64 -2.38 -2.55
C ALA A 123 -17.46 -3.81 -2.02
N ASP A 124 -18.34 -4.71 -2.41
CA ASP A 124 -18.20 -6.14 -2.10
C ASP A 124 -16.94 -6.72 -2.77
N SER A 125 -16.47 -7.85 -2.22
CA SER A 125 -15.28 -8.54 -2.73
C SER A 125 -15.33 -8.69 -4.25
N ARG A 126 -14.35 -8.07 -4.94
CA ARG A 126 -14.17 -8.10 -6.40
C ARG A 126 -15.40 -7.68 -7.22
N SER A 127 -16.27 -6.82 -6.68
CA SER A 127 -17.44 -6.32 -7.40
C SER A 127 -17.20 -5.02 -8.16
N ASN A 128 -16.03 -4.41 -8.00
CA ASN A 128 -15.57 -3.22 -8.72
C ASN A 128 -14.45 -3.53 -9.73
N GLU A 129 -13.97 -2.53 -10.44
CA GLU A 129 -12.90 -2.67 -11.42
C GLU A 129 -11.59 -3.10 -10.76
N TYR A 130 -10.77 -3.86 -11.51
CA TYR A 130 -9.44 -4.26 -11.07
C TYR A 130 -8.57 -3.05 -10.71
N GLY A 131 -7.90 -3.13 -9.57
CA GLY A 131 -7.08 -2.04 -9.03
C GLY A 131 -7.84 -1.06 -8.14
N ARG A 132 -9.17 -1.15 -8.06
CA ARG A 132 -9.97 -0.38 -7.11
C ARG A 132 -10.12 -1.13 -5.78
N VAL A 133 -10.24 -0.34 -4.72
CA VAL A 133 -10.33 -0.88 -3.36
C VAL A 133 -11.69 -1.48 -3.08
N ASP A 134 -11.72 -2.65 -2.44
CA ASP A 134 -12.91 -3.27 -1.89
C ASP A 134 -12.79 -3.55 -0.38
N LYS A 135 -13.84 -4.06 0.25
CA LYS A 135 -13.87 -4.33 1.70
C LYS A 135 -12.81 -5.34 2.17
N VAL A 136 -12.36 -6.22 1.29
CA VAL A 136 -11.34 -7.23 1.64
C VAL A 136 -9.98 -6.56 1.88
N ALA A 137 -9.68 -5.49 1.15
CA ALA A 137 -8.48 -4.70 1.41
C ALA A 137 -8.51 -4.03 2.80
N ALA A 138 -9.69 -3.56 3.24
CA ALA A 138 -9.82 -3.02 4.60
C ALA A 138 -9.60 -4.12 5.68
N TRP A 139 -10.13 -5.33 5.50
CA TRP A 139 -9.89 -6.44 6.42
C TRP A 139 -8.43 -6.90 6.44
N ALA A 140 -7.79 -6.97 5.28
CA ALA A 140 -6.36 -7.31 5.17
C ALA A 140 -5.50 -6.27 5.90
N LEU A 141 -5.84 -4.98 5.75
CA LEU A 141 -5.13 -3.90 6.40
C LEU A 141 -5.35 -3.87 7.91
N LEU A 142 -6.58 -4.17 8.39
CA LEU A 142 -6.89 -4.38 9.81
C LEU A 142 -6.10 -5.54 10.40
N SER A 143 -6.00 -6.67 9.70
CA SER A 143 -5.20 -7.82 10.14
C SER A 143 -3.74 -7.41 10.36
N ARG A 144 -3.17 -6.64 9.42
CA ARG A 144 -1.80 -6.12 9.52
C ARG A 144 -1.64 -5.11 10.67
N LEU A 145 -2.59 -4.21 10.86
CA LEU A 145 -2.60 -3.25 11.96
C LEU A 145 -2.59 -3.95 13.31
N TYR A 146 -3.49 -4.92 13.49
CA TYR A 146 -3.63 -5.67 14.74
C TYR A 146 -2.44 -6.60 15.01
N LEU A 147 -1.84 -7.19 13.97
CA LEU A 147 -0.65 -8.02 14.11
C LEU A 147 0.54 -7.22 14.69
N ASN A 148 0.63 -5.95 14.35
CA ASN A 148 1.69 -5.06 14.83
C ASN A 148 1.27 -4.23 16.06
N ALA A 149 0.07 -4.43 16.62
CA ALA A 149 -0.41 -3.72 17.80
C ALA A 149 0.53 -3.84 19.03
N PRO A 150 1.20 -4.97 19.28
CA PRO A 150 2.19 -5.06 20.37
C PRO A 150 3.32 -4.04 20.23
N VAL A 151 3.75 -3.72 19.00
CA VAL A 151 4.80 -2.72 18.71
C VAL A 151 4.24 -1.30 18.76
N TYR A 152 3.03 -1.09 18.24
CA TYR A 152 2.47 0.27 18.12
C TYR A 152 1.91 0.78 19.45
N ILE A 153 1.20 -0.08 20.19
CA ILE A 153 0.43 0.30 21.37
C ILE A 153 0.63 -0.62 22.59
N GLY A 154 1.55 -1.60 22.51
CA GLY A 154 1.87 -2.52 23.60
C GLY A 154 0.76 -3.52 23.95
N SER A 155 -0.21 -3.75 23.06
CA SER A 155 -1.36 -4.62 23.31
C SER A 155 -1.39 -5.80 22.34
N ASP A 156 -1.69 -6.99 22.84
CA ASP A 156 -1.97 -8.17 22.01
C ASP A 156 -3.39 -8.08 21.45
N MET A 157 -3.50 -8.16 20.11
CA MET A 157 -4.77 -8.14 19.39
C MET A 157 -4.92 -9.37 18.47
N SER A 158 -4.35 -10.49 18.84
CA SER A 158 -4.34 -11.74 18.05
C SER A 158 -5.74 -12.23 17.66
N SER A 159 -6.74 -12.04 18.53
CA SER A 159 -8.13 -12.41 18.22
C SER A 159 -8.69 -11.58 17.05
N GLN A 160 -8.37 -10.30 17.00
CA GLN A 160 -8.79 -9.39 15.92
C GLN A 160 -8.04 -9.70 14.61
N VAL A 161 -6.76 -10.10 14.70
CA VAL A 161 -6.00 -10.60 13.54
C VAL A 161 -6.71 -11.79 12.92
N ILE A 162 -7.00 -12.82 13.71
CA ILE A 162 -7.67 -14.05 13.25
C ILE A 162 -9.03 -13.71 12.63
N ALA A 163 -9.87 -12.94 13.32
CA ALA A 163 -11.21 -12.61 12.85
C ALA A 163 -11.21 -11.85 11.50
N ASN A 164 -10.24 -10.97 11.24
CA ASN A 164 -10.15 -10.26 9.96
C ASN A 164 -9.46 -11.11 8.89
N ALA A 165 -8.45 -11.90 9.23
CA ALA A 165 -7.82 -12.84 8.29
C ALA A 165 -8.81 -13.90 7.79
N GLU A 166 -9.70 -14.42 8.64
CA GLU A 166 -10.75 -15.36 8.24
C GLU A 166 -11.74 -14.74 7.24
N LYS A 167 -12.08 -13.45 7.37
CA LYS A 167 -12.89 -12.74 6.37
C LYS A 167 -12.18 -12.66 5.03
N VAL A 168 -10.86 -12.39 5.02
CA VAL A 168 -10.05 -12.36 3.80
C VAL A 168 -10.01 -13.73 3.15
N ILE A 169 -9.71 -14.79 3.90
CA ILE A 169 -9.61 -16.17 3.41
C ILE A 169 -10.95 -16.66 2.84
N SER A 170 -12.05 -16.23 3.45
CA SER A 170 -13.42 -16.60 3.01
C SER A 170 -13.98 -15.73 1.89
N SER A 171 -13.20 -14.79 1.37
CA SER A 171 -13.61 -13.87 0.30
C SER A 171 -13.52 -14.49 -1.10
N SER A 172 -13.75 -13.68 -2.13
CA SER A 172 -13.63 -14.11 -3.54
C SER A 172 -12.18 -14.09 -4.06
N TYR A 173 -11.20 -13.72 -3.24
CA TYR A 173 -9.79 -13.83 -3.56
C TYR A 173 -9.28 -15.23 -3.27
N SER A 174 -8.34 -15.70 -4.08
CA SER A 174 -7.73 -17.02 -3.92
C SER A 174 -6.29 -17.01 -4.42
N LEU A 175 -5.46 -17.88 -3.85
CA LEU A 175 -4.10 -18.08 -4.33
C LEU A 175 -4.13 -18.55 -5.79
N ASN A 176 -3.21 -18.02 -6.60
CA ASN A 176 -3.05 -18.47 -7.99
C ASN A 176 -2.51 -19.91 -8.03
N THR A 177 -3.20 -20.77 -8.73
CA THR A 177 -2.81 -22.17 -8.95
C THR A 177 -2.66 -22.51 -10.43
N SER A 178 -2.82 -21.52 -11.31
CA SER A 178 -2.71 -21.67 -12.76
C SER A 178 -1.28 -21.42 -13.21
N ASP A 179 -0.69 -22.40 -13.89
CA ASP A 179 0.57 -22.30 -14.62
C ASP A 179 0.24 -21.99 -16.09
N GLY A 180 0.04 -20.70 -16.40
CA GLY A 180 -0.38 -20.26 -17.74
C GLY A 180 0.73 -20.36 -18.77
N ASN A 181 1.99 -20.22 -18.37
CA ASN A 181 3.15 -20.29 -19.25
C ASN A 181 3.73 -21.71 -19.41
N GLY A 182 3.25 -22.69 -18.62
CA GLY A 182 3.61 -24.10 -18.72
C GLY A 182 5.02 -24.45 -18.24
N ASN A 183 5.61 -23.63 -17.36
CA ASN A 183 6.97 -23.86 -16.86
C ASN A 183 7.03 -24.73 -15.58
N GLY A 184 5.88 -25.13 -15.04
CA GLY A 184 5.74 -25.96 -13.84
C GLY A 184 5.57 -25.17 -12.54
N SER A 185 5.38 -23.84 -12.62
CA SER A 185 5.18 -22.95 -11.46
C SER A 185 4.00 -22.01 -11.71
N ALA A 186 3.03 -22.01 -10.79
CA ALA A 186 1.97 -21.01 -10.79
C ALA A 186 2.39 -19.73 -10.05
N TYR A 187 3.47 -19.78 -9.27
CA TYR A 187 3.92 -18.68 -8.44
C TYR A 187 4.58 -17.56 -9.26
N ASP A 188 5.31 -17.88 -10.29
CA ASP A 188 5.97 -16.89 -11.14
C ASP A 188 5.00 -16.05 -11.99
N GLU A 189 3.80 -16.59 -12.27
CA GLU A 189 2.73 -15.82 -12.94
C GLU A 189 2.39 -14.50 -12.22
N LEU A 190 2.59 -14.45 -10.90
CA LEU A 190 2.38 -13.23 -10.10
C LEU A 190 3.33 -12.09 -10.48
N PHE A 191 4.47 -12.39 -11.10
CA PHE A 191 5.54 -11.44 -11.40
C PHE A 191 5.69 -11.14 -12.89
N LEU A 192 4.86 -11.74 -13.74
CA LEU A 192 4.88 -11.49 -15.18
C LEU A 192 4.26 -10.13 -15.52
N ALA A 193 4.62 -9.59 -16.67
CA ALA A 193 4.15 -8.28 -17.15
C ALA A 193 2.63 -8.23 -17.38
N ASP A 194 2.00 -9.37 -17.62
CA ASP A 194 0.56 -9.55 -17.83
C ASP A 194 -0.18 -10.09 -16.61
N ASN A 195 0.41 -9.97 -15.41
CA ASN A 195 -0.16 -10.48 -14.16
C ASN A 195 -1.54 -9.93 -13.79
N ASN A 196 -1.99 -8.88 -14.48
CA ASN A 196 -3.34 -8.35 -14.39
C ASN A 196 -4.38 -9.10 -15.23
N THR A 197 -3.96 -10.04 -16.11
CA THR A 197 -4.83 -10.75 -17.06
C THR A 197 -4.56 -12.25 -17.18
N ASN A 198 -3.43 -12.73 -16.68
CA ASN A 198 -3.01 -14.15 -16.80
C ASN A 198 -3.63 -15.12 -15.77
N GLY A 199 -4.50 -14.61 -14.85
CA GLY A 199 -5.10 -15.39 -13.76
C GLY A 199 -4.58 -14.96 -12.37
N ALA A 200 -3.36 -14.45 -12.29
CA ALA A 200 -2.73 -13.99 -11.03
C ALA A 200 -3.48 -12.84 -10.36
N GLN A 201 -4.23 -12.04 -11.12
CA GLN A 201 -5.08 -10.96 -10.60
C GLN A 201 -6.14 -11.44 -9.58
N ASN A 202 -6.39 -12.74 -9.51
CA ASN A 202 -7.31 -13.31 -8.52
C ASN A 202 -6.72 -13.37 -7.11
N GLU A 203 -5.41 -13.27 -6.98
CA GLU A 203 -4.70 -13.26 -5.70
C GLU A 203 -4.48 -11.83 -5.15
N PHE A 204 -4.44 -10.82 -6.02
CA PHE A 204 -4.12 -9.44 -5.63
C PHE A 204 -5.32 -8.73 -5.01
N ILE A 205 -5.27 -8.45 -3.70
CA ILE A 205 -6.35 -7.79 -2.94
C ILE A 205 -6.35 -6.28 -3.18
N PHE A 206 -5.17 -5.65 -3.21
CA PHE A 206 -5.01 -4.23 -3.49
C PHE A 206 -3.80 -4.00 -4.38
N VAL A 207 -3.99 -3.25 -5.45
CA VAL A 207 -3.00 -3.09 -6.52
C VAL A 207 -2.78 -1.61 -6.80
N VAL A 208 -1.50 -1.23 -6.93
CA VAL A 208 -1.10 0.02 -7.56
C VAL A 208 -0.66 -0.31 -8.98
N GLN A 209 -1.45 0.08 -9.96
CA GLN A 209 -1.23 -0.27 -11.36
C GLN A 209 -0.13 0.59 -11.99
N PHE A 210 0.78 -0.07 -12.71
CA PHE A 210 1.80 0.57 -13.55
C PHE A 210 1.68 -0.01 -14.96
N ASP A 211 1.11 0.75 -15.88
CA ASP A 211 0.85 0.33 -17.25
C ASP A 211 1.95 0.77 -18.25
N GLY A 212 2.92 1.55 -17.78
CA GLY A 212 4.00 2.06 -18.62
C GLY A 212 3.61 3.12 -19.65
N LEU A 213 2.32 3.39 -19.80
CA LEU A 213 1.76 4.38 -20.74
C LEU A 213 1.28 5.63 -20.03
N ASN A 214 0.35 5.46 -19.07
CA ASN A 214 -0.25 6.55 -18.31
C ASN A 214 0.46 6.76 -16.96
N SER A 215 1.04 5.72 -16.40
CA SER A 215 1.78 5.71 -15.13
C SER A 215 3.29 5.58 -15.38
N GLN A 216 3.87 6.60 -16.02
CA GLN A 216 5.31 6.69 -16.29
C GLN A 216 6.02 7.43 -15.15
N THR A 217 6.27 6.75 -14.03
CA THR A 217 7.00 7.34 -12.92
C THR A 217 8.36 6.68 -12.73
N TRP A 218 9.36 7.49 -12.40
CA TRP A 218 10.64 6.99 -11.91
C TRP A 218 10.41 6.15 -10.65
N GLY A 219 10.97 4.94 -10.61
CA GLY A 219 10.85 4.07 -9.46
C GLY A 219 9.52 3.33 -9.33
N GLY A 220 8.70 3.29 -10.38
CA GLY A 220 7.52 2.43 -10.44
C GLY A 220 7.86 0.97 -10.70
N GLY A 221 6.84 0.14 -10.95
CA GLY A 221 7.01 -1.28 -11.27
C GLY A 221 7.97 -1.52 -12.43
N THR A 222 7.93 -0.67 -13.46
CA THR A 222 8.85 -0.70 -14.60
C THR A 222 10.32 -0.64 -14.18
N PHE A 223 10.67 0.25 -13.24
CA PHE A 223 12.04 0.33 -12.73
C PHE A 223 12.46 -0.99 -12.04
N MET A 224 11.61 -1.58 -11.23
CA MET A 224 11.90 -2.84 -10.54
C MET A 224 12.11 -4.01 -11.50
N VAL A 225 11.35 -4.04 -12.60
CA VAL A 225 11.50 -5.05 -13.65
C VAL A 225 12.80 -4.87 -14.43
N HIS A 226 13.16 -3.64 -14.76
CA HIS A 226 14.35 -3.36 -15.57
C HIS A 226 15.66 -3.30 -14.74
N ALA A 227 15.59 -2.95 -13.47
CA ALA A 227 16.76 -2.80 -12.61
C ALA A 227 17.65 -4.07 -12.51
N PRO A 228 17.12 -5.30 -12.55
CA PRO A 228 17.93 -6.51 -12.58
C PRO A 228 18.64 -6.78 -13.92
N ILE A 229 18.23 -6.09 -14.98
CA ILE A 229 18.79 -6.30 -16.32
C ILE A 229 20.04 -5.43 -16.50
N GLY A 230 21.18 -6.07 -16.63
CA GLY A 230 22.43 -5.32 -16.75
C GLY A 230 23.65 -6.22 -16.87
N GLY A 231 24.85 -5.63 -16.75
CA GLY A 231 26.11 -6.34 -16.89
C GLY A 231 26.29 -6.93 -18.28
N SER A 232 26.41 -8.24 -18.41
CA SER A 232 26.55 -8.96 -19.67
C SER A 232 25.23 -9.41 -20.29
N MET A 233 24.08 -9.06 -19.70
CA MET A 233 22.77 -9.33 -20.28
C MET A 233 22.51 -8.44 -21.50
N ASP A 234 21.95 -9.02 -22.56
CA ASP A 234 21.54 -8.25 -23.73
C ASP A 234 20.15 -7.62 -23.48
N PRO A 235 20.05 -6.29 -23.36
CA PRO A 235 18.77 -5.65 -23.09
C PRO A 235 17.69 -5.93 -24.14
N SER A 236 18.10 -6.14 -25.40
CA SER A 236 17.16 -6.39 -26.50
C SER A 236 16.36 -7.70 -26.35
N ILE A 237 16.89 -8.67 -25.61
CA ILE A 237 16.21 -9.95 -25.32
C ILE A 237 15.03 -9.72 -24.36
N PHE A 238 15.12 -8.68 -23.52
CA PHE A 238 14.12 -8.34 -22.52
C PHE A 238 13.20 -7.20 -22.95
N GLY A 239 13.34 -6.68 -24.17
CA GLY A 239 12.49 -5.61 -24.70
C GLY A 239 12.76 -4.23 -24.08
N VAL A 240 13.98 -3.97 -23.59
CA VAL A 240 14.38 -2.72 -22.93
C VAL A 240 15.55 -2.05 -23.63
#